data_7965755f432d72436916c2410521cfd1
#
_entry.id   7965755f432d72436916c2410521cfd1
#
_cell.length_a   1.000
_cell.length_b   1.000
_cell.length_c   1.000
_cell.angle_alpha   90.00
_cell.angle_beta   90.00
_cell.angle_gamma   90.00
#
_symmetry.space_group_name_H-M   'P 1'
#
loop_
_entity.id
_entity.type
_entity.pdbx_description
1 polymer ?
#
loop_
_entity_poly.entity_id
_entity_poly.type
_entity_poly.pdbx_seq_one_letter_code
_entity_poly.pdbx_strand_id
1 'polypeptide(L)'
;MAYLIYNKNEKHVTHQLDYDPREGVEEQYNNGELTYIVFEGEKIDTENDFITNYRLNAAGDGLENPYKSLSKADQLAKFQDDQAKVYAPKYQQHNVELVKSVTRSVLTGDYGETAWKVERAKEVDLLNGNDEAMKALALEKKAIRDKGNAIEAEILALDPTVSADAKALIAYDVAKKMGQ
;
A
#
# COMPACT_ATOMS: atom_id res chain seq x y z
N MET A 1 -32.65 -1.80 20.49
CA MET A 1 -31.39 -2.34 21.04
C MET A 1 -30.80 -3.26 19.98
N ALA A 2 -29.53 -3.20 19.75
CA ALA A 2 -28.85 -4.01 18.76
C ALA A 2 -27.54 -4.55 19.33
N TYR A 3 -27.04 -5.63 18.76
CA TYR A 3 -25.75 -6.21 19.10
C TYR A 3 -24.75 -5.89 17.98
N LEU A 4 -23.68 -5.19 18.33
CA LEU A 4 -22.65 -4.71 17.42
C LEU A 4 -21.40 -5.57 17.60
N ILE A 5 -20.95 -6.21 16.54
CA ILE A 5 -19.76 -7.07 16.55
C ILE A 5 -18.56 -6.25 16.10
N TYR A 6 -17.61 -6.04 17.01
CA TYR A 6 -16.36 -5.34 16.77
C TYR A 6 -15.22 -6.32 16.51
N ASN A 7 -14.51 -6.15 15.40
CA ASN A 7 -13.31 -6.93 15.09
C ASN A 7 -12.06 -6.20 15.62
N LYS A 8 -11.32 -6.83 16.52
CA LYS A 8 -10.11 -6.25 17.12
C LYS A 8 -8.96 -6.07 16.13
N ASN A 9 -8.84 -6.97 15.15
CA ASN A 9 -7.77 -6.92 14.15
C ASN A 9 -8.02 -5.81 13.13
N GLU A 10 -9.26 -5.69 12.68
CA GLU A 10 -9.68 -4.67 11.72
C GLU A 10 -10.01 -3.34 12.39
N LYS A 11 -10.21 -3.36 13.72
CA LYS A 11 -10.47 -2.17 14.56
C LYS A 11 -11.72 -1.39 14.17
N HIS A 12 -12.77 -2.10 13.76
CA HIS A 12 -14.06 -1.51 13.43
C HIS A 12 -15.22 -2.50 13.64
N VAL A 13 -16.45 -1.98 13.66
CA VAL A 13 -17.66 -2.80 13.70
C VAL A 13 -17.86 -3.48 12.35
N THR A 14 -18.07 -4.79 12.36
CA THR A 14 -18.28 -5.59 11.15
C THR A 14 -19.75 -5.95 10.91
N HIS A 15 -20.50 -6.18 11.99
CA HIS A 15 -21.90 -6.62 11.90
C HIS A 15 -22.78 -5.91 12.96
N GLN A 16 -24.05 -5.75 12.61
CA GLN A 16 -25.12 -5.33 13.50
C GLN A 16 -26.24 -6.36 13.45
N LEU A 17 -26.62 -6.90 14.59
CA LEU A 17 -27.63 -7.95 14.73
C LEU A 17 -28.74 -7.50 15.68
N ASP A 18 -29.96 -7.98 15.44
CA ASP A 18 -31.11 -7.74 16.29
C ASP A 18 -31.30 -8.82 17.39
N TYR A 19 -30.37 -9.78 17.47
CA TYR A 19 -30.34 -10.86 18.49
C TYR A 19 -28.94 -10.96 19.11
N ASP A 20 -28.84 -11.54 20.30
CA ASP A 20 -27.57 -11.75 21.01
C ASP A 20 -26.75 -12.87 20.37
N PRO A 21 -25.61 -12.56 19.72
CA PRO A 21 -24.78 -13.55 19.04
C PRO A 21 -23.71 -14.17 19.96
N ARG A 22 -23.66 -13.84 21.27
CA ARG A 22 -22.52 -14.16 22.13
C ARG A 22 -22.21 -15.65 22.18
N GLU A 23 -23.23 -16.50 22.31
CA GLU A 23 -23.01 -17.95 22.30
C GLU A 23 -22.36 -18.44 20.99
N GLY A 24 -22.90 -18.01 19.84
CA GLY A 24 -22.36 -18.42 18.54
C GLY A 24 -21.01 -17.80 18.21
N VAL A 25 -20.76 -16.59 18.67
CA VAL A 25 -19.45 -15.91 18.50
C VAL A 25 -18.38 -16.59 19.37
N GLU A 26 -18.70 -17.00 20.58
CA GLU A 26 -17.78 -17.72 21.45
C GLU A 26 -17.41 -19.08 20.89
N GLU A 27 -18.34 -19.83 20.30
CA GLU A 27 -18.06 -21.14 19.70
C GLU A 27 -17.27 -21.05 18.40
N GLN A 28 -17.62 -20.10 17.53
CA GLN A 28 -17.02 -20.01 16.18
C GLN A 28 -15.66 -19.30 16.15
N TYR A 29 -15.43 -18.38 17.08
CA TYR A 29 -14.25 -17.50 17.02
C TYR A 29 -13.31 -17.62 18.22
N ASN A 30 -13.55 -18.55 19.11
CA ASN A 30 -12.78 -18.74 20.33
C ASN A 30 -11.66 -19.78 20.14
N ASN A 31 -10.74 -19.55 19.22
CA ASN A 31 -9.49 -20.31 19.13
C ASN A 31 -8.45 -19.86 20.18
N GLY A 32 -8.89 -19.39 21.35
CA GLY A 32 -8.03 -18.91 22.43
C GLY A 32 -7.69 -17.41 22.36
N GLU A 33 -7.92 -16.74 21.22
CA GLU A 33 -7.78 -15.29 21.09
C GLU A 33 -9.14 -14.70 20.69
N LEU A 34 -9.76 -13.94 21.61
CA LEU A 34 -11.00 -13.20 21.32
C LEU A 34 -10.73 -12.11 20.29
N THR A 35 -10.93 -12.44 19.01
CA THR A 35 -10.78 -11.50 17.88
C THR A 35 -11.98 -10.57 17.77
N TYR A 36 -13.13 -10.97 18.33
CA TYR A 36 -14.38 -10.21 18.27
C TYR A 36 -14.88 -9.84 19.66
N ILE A 37 -15.50 -8.66 19.77
CA ILE A 37 -16.20 -8.18 20.97
C ILE A 37 -17.62 -7.84 20.55
N VAL A 38 -18.59 -8.24 21.36
CA VAL A 38 -20.00 -7.90 21.18
C VAL A 38 -20.36 -6.75 22.10
N PHE A 39 -20.81 -5.65 21.51
CA PHE A 39 -21.37 -4.50 22.23
C PHE A 39 -22.89 -4.51 22.11
N GLU A 40 -23.57 -4.31 23.23
CA GLU A 40 -25.00 -4.07 23.27
C GLU A 40 -25.25 -2.55 23.31
N GLY A 41 -26.03 -2.03 22.36
CA GLY A 41 -26.24 -0.59 22.25
C GLY A 41 -27.41 -0.20 21.36
N GLU A 42 -27.43 1.08 21.01
CA GLU A 42 -28.39 1.58 20.04
C GLU A 42 -28.07 1.06 18.64
N LYS A 43 -29.13 0.89 17.85
CA LYS A 43 -28.98 0.49 16.44
C LYS A 43 -28.33 1.63 15.66
N ILE A 44 -27.26 1.29 14.92
CA ILE A 44 -26.61 2.24 14.01
C ILE A 44 -27.57 2.50 12.86
N ASP A 45 -27.83 3.78 12.58
CA ASP A 45 -28.59 4.21 11.43
C ASP A 45 -27.74 4.06 10.14
N THR A 46 -27.91 2.93 9.48
CA THR A 46 -27.17 2.62 8.25
C THR A 46 -27.62 3.42 7.03
N GLU A 47 -28.70 4.21 7.13
CA GLU A 47 -29.06 5.16 6.07
C GLU A 47 -28.10 6.36 6.07
N ASN A 48 -27.71 6.82 7.27
CA ASN A 48 -26.87 7.99 7.45
C ASN A 48 -25.42 7.70 7.81
N ASP A 49 -25.11 6.49 8.32
CA ASP A 49 -23.79 6.11 8.77
C ASP A 49 -23.29 4.81 8.09
N PHE A 50 -21.98 4.64 8.02
CA PHE A 50 -21.36 3.36 7.72
C PHE A 50 -21.00 2.64 9.01
N ILE A 51 -21.45 1.40 9.15
CA ILE A 51 -21.17 0.55 10.31
C ILE A 51 -19.65 0.40 10.55
N THR A 52 -18.88 0.31 9.50
CA THR A 52 -17.42 0.18 9.52
C THR A 52 -16.68 1.43 10.02
N ASN A 53 -17.36 2.58 10.13
CA ASN A 53 -16.79 3.78 10.71
C ASN A 53 -16.76 3.77 12.24
N TYR A 54 -17.51 2.85 12.88
CA TYR A 54 -17.54 2.75 14.32
C TYR A 54 -16.35 2.00 14.87
N ARG A 55 -15.65 2.61 15.80
CA ARG A 55 -14.43 2.12 16.45
C ARG A 55 -14.57 2.17 17.96
N LEU A 56 -13.72 1.43 18.68
CA LEU A 56 -13.61 1.59 20.12
C LEU A 56 -13.18 3.01 20.45
N ASN A 57 -13.87 3.61 21.42
CA ASN A 57 -13.46 4.89 21.99
C ASN A 57 -12.12 4.74 22.75
N ALA A 58 -11.53 5.86 23.15
CA ALA A 58 -10.24 5.87 23.84
C ALA A 58 -10.27 5.15 25.20
N ALA A 59 -11.44 5.04 25.84
CA ALA A 59 -11.62 4.32 27.10
C ALA A 59 -11.74 2.79 26.92
N GLY A 60 -12.06 2.33 25.70
CA GLY A 60 -12.24 0.92 25.38
C GLY A 60 -13.57 0.31 25.84
N ASP A 61 -14.49 1.11 26.31
CA ASP A 61 -15.77 0.71 26.91
C ASP A 61 -17.00 1.01 26.04
N GLY A 62 -16.81 1.64 24.90
CA GLY A 62 -17.89 2.00 23.98
C GLY A 62 -17.40 2.16 22.54
N LEU A 63 -18.36 2.42 21.65
CA LEU A 63 -18.11 2.66 20.24
C LEU A 63 -18.38 4.10 19.88
N GLU A 64 -17.52 4.68 19.05
CA GLU A 64 -17.69 6.02 18.50
C GLU A 64 -17.50 6.02 16.99
N ASN A 65 -18.20 6.91 16.29
CA ASN A 65 -17.95 7.20 14.88
C ASN A 65 -17.27 8.57 14.77
N PRO A 66 -15.97 8.61 14.43
CA PRO A 66 -15.23 9.88 14.32
C PRO A 66 -15.74 10.75 13.16
N TYR A 67 -16.56 10.22 12.28
CA TYR A 67 -17.12 10.91 11.12
C TYR A 67 -18.59 11.25 11.25
N LYS A 68 -19.22 11.01 12.41
CA LYS A 68 -20.67 11.15 12.61
C LYS A 68 -21.23 12.55 12.30
N SER A 69 -20.39 13.59 12.37
CA SER A 69 -20.79 14.97 12.02
C SER A 69 -20.80 15.25 10.52
N LEU A 70 -20.31 14.33 9.70
CA LEU A 70 -20.20 14.46 8.25
C LEU A 70 -21.41 13.83 7.55
N SER A 71 -21.72 14.32 6.34
CA SER A 71 -22.65 13.60 5.46
C SER A 71 -22.12 12.21 5.11
N LYS A 72 -23.01 11.26 4.76
CA LYS A 72 -22.61 9.89 4.41
C LYS A 72 -21.60 9.86 3.27
N ALA A 73 -21.72 10.74 2.27
CA ALA A 73 -20.77 10.86 1.18
C ALA A 73 -19.39 11.33 1.67
N ASP A 74 -19.36 12.34 2.56
CA ASP A 74 -18.13 12.85 3.14
C ASP A 74 -17.49 11.85 4.11
N GLN A 75 -18.29 11.07 4.84
CA GLN A 75 -17.79 9.96 5.67
C GLN A 75 -17.00 8.95 4.84
N LEU A 76 -17.53 8.54 3.67
CA LEU A 76 -16.83 7.62 2.78
C LEU A 76 -15.52 8.21 2.25
N ALA A 77 -15.57 9.46 1.78
CA ALA A 77 -14.39 10.16 1.29
C ALA A 77 -13.31 10.28 2.36
N LYS A 78 -13.71 10.63 3.58
CA LYS A 78 -12.80 10.75 4.73
C LYS A 78 -12.21 9.40 5.16
N PHE A 79 -13.03 8.35 5.18
CA PHE A 79 -12.56 7.00 5.48
C PHE A 79 -11.52 6.53 4.45
N GLN A 80 -11.80 6.71 3.15
CA GLN A 80 -10.86 6.37 2.09
C GLN A 80 -9.54 7.14 2.21
N ASP A 81 -9.61 8.39 2.61
CA ASP A 81 -8.46 9.25 2.84
C ASP A 81 -7.59 8.76 4.00
N ASP A 82 -8.23 8.44 5.13
CA ASP A 82 -7.54 7.93 6.30
C ASP A 82 -6.95 6.52 6.04
N GLN A 83 -7.64 5.66 5.29
CA GLN A 83 -7.11 4.37 4.86
C GLN A 83 -5.90 4.53 3.93
N ALA A 84 -5.94 5.47 2.99
CA ALA A 84 -4.80 5.75 2.13
C ALA A 84 -3.54 6.09 2.94
N LYS A 85 -3.67 6.94 3.97
CA LYS A 85 -2.55 7.30 4.87
C LYS A 85 -2.01 6.11 5.67
N VAL A 86 -2.87 5.17 6.06
CA VAL A 86 -2.45 3.94 6.77
C VAL A 86 -1.61 3.03 5.87
N TYR A 87 -1.97 2.91 4.59
CA TYR A 87 -1.29 2.04 3.65
C TYR A 87 -0.09 2.69 2.95
N ALA A 88 -0.11 4.00 2.77
CA ALA A 88 0.91 4.74 2.02
C ALA A 88 2.37 4.42 2.41
N PRO A 89 2.74 4.29 3.71
CA PRO A 89 4.11 3.94 4.09
C PRO A 89 4.57 2.58 3.55
N LYS A 90 3.66 1.59 3.52
CA LYS A 90 3.97 0.26 2.96
C LYS A 90 4.14 0.32 1.45
N TYR A 91 3.29 1.09 0.76
CA TYR A 91 3.42 1.30 -0.68
C TYR A 91 4.67 2.08 -1.03
N GLN A 92 5.06 3.08 -0.24
CA GLN A 92 6.31 3.82 -0.43
C GLN A 92 7.51 2.88 -0.38
N GLN A 93 7.62 2.05 0.66
CA GLN A 93 8.69 1.07 0.78
C GLN A 93 8.67 0.07 -0.37
N HIS A 94 7.50 -0.50 -0.67
CA HIS A 94 7.33 -1.46 -1.76
C HIS A 94 7.77 -0.88 -3.11
N ASN A 95 7.35 0.35 -3.42
CA ASN A 95 7.70 1.02 -4.67
C ASN A 95 9.21 1.29 -4.80
N VAL A 96 9.88 1.68 -3.70
CA VAL A 96 11.34 1.83 -3.67
C VAL A 96 12.04 0.50 -3.93
N GLU A 97 11.59 -0.58 -3.28
CA GLU A 97 12.15 -1.92 -3.51
C GLU A 97 11.92 -2.39 -4.95
N LEU A 98 10.75 -2.09 -5.52
CA LEU A 98 10.43 -2.41 -6.91
C LEU A 98 11.32 -1.63 -7.90
N VAL A 99 11.58 -0.34 -7.67
CA VAL A 99 12.53 0.45 -8.48
C VAL A 99 13.91 -0.21 -8.48
N LYS A 100 14.41 -0.60 -7.32
CA LYS A 100 15.71 -1.28 -7.18
C LYS A 100 15.74 -2.63 -7.91
N SER A 101 14.65 -3.39 -7.80
CA SER A 101 14.50 -4.68 -8.47
C SER A 101 14.47 -4.52 -9.99
N VAL A 102 13.63 -3.63 -10.51
CA VAL A 102 13.52 -3.36 -11.95
C VAL A 102 14.83 -2.80 -12.50
N THR A 103 15.46 -1.84 -11.81
CA THR A 103 16.76 -1.29 -12.20
C THR A 103 17.82 -2.41 -12.30
N ARG A 104 17.87 -3.30 -11.32
CA ARG A 104 18.79 -4.44 -11.31
C ARG A 104 18.48 -5.38 -12.47
N SER A 105 17.23 -5.75 -12.68
CA SER A 105 16.79 -6.64 -13.76
C SER A 105 17.22 -6.10 -15.14
N VAL A 106 16.99 -4.81 -15.39
CA VAL A 106 17.40 -4.15 -16.64
C VAL A 106 18.92 -4.11 -16.78
N LEU A 107 19.67 -3.89 -15.69
CA LEU A 107 21.14 -3.82 -15.72
C LEU A 107 21.81 -5.18 -15.89
N THR A 108 21.25 -6.24 -15.29
CA THR A 108 21.83 -7.59 -15.33
C THR A 108 21.28 -8.41 -16.49
N GLY A 109 20.08 -8.04 -16.98
CA GLY A 109 19.34 -8.79 -17.97
C GLY A 109 18.99 -10.17 -17.43
N ASP A 110 17.89 -10.32 -16.71
CA ASP A 110 17.41 -11.63 -16.23
C ASP A 110 17.19 -12.64 -17.36
N TYR A 111 17.25 -12.19 -18.61
CA TYR A 111 17.15 -12.98 -19.84
C TYR A 111 18.45 -13.00 -20.68
N GLY A 112 19.59 -12.62 -20.10
CA GLY A 112 20.89 -12.71 -20.78
C GLY A 112 21.21 -11.58 -21.77
N GLU A 113 20.30 -10.62 -21.99
CA GLU A 113 20.51 -9.53 -22.95
C GLU A 113 21.72 -8.65 -22.65
N THR A 114 22.02 -8.42 -21.39
CA THR A 114 23.15 -7.55 -21.03
C THR A 114 24.49 -8.27 -21.10
N ALA A 115 24.53 -9.58 -20.87
CA ALA A 115 25.76 -10.36 -20.98
C ALA A 115 26.29 -10.37 -22.40
N TRP A 116 25.44 -10.66 -23.39
CA TRP A 116 25.86 -10.65 -24.78
C TRP A 116 26.22 -9.24 -25.29
N LYS A 117 25.56 -8.19 -24.81
CA LYS A 117 25.93 -6.79 -25.11
C LYS A 117 27.36 -6.48 -24.66
N VAL A 118 27.76 -6.97 -23.49
CA VAL A 118 29.12 -6.79 -22.96
C VAL A 118 30.15 -7.52 -23.85
N GLU A 119 29.89 -8.79 -24.17
CA GLU A 119 30.80 -9.57 -25.02
C GLU A 119 30.90 -8.95 -26.42
N ARG A 120 29.77 -8.56 -27.00
CA ARG A 120 29.78 -7.88 -28.32
C ARG A 120 30.54 -6.55 -28.29
N ALA A 121 30.39 -5.76 -27.25
CA ALA A 121 31.13 -4.50 -27.14
C ALA A 121 32.63 -4.72 -27.04
N LYS A 122 33.08 -5.75 -26.28
CA LYS A 122 34.48 -6.16 -26.22
C LYS A 122 35.03 -6.62 -27.58
N GLU A 123 34.27 -7.43 -28.33
CA GLU A 123 34.65 -7.88 -29.66
C GLU A 123 34.82 -6.71 -30.63
N VAL A 124 33.87 -5.78 -30.65
CA VAL A 124 33.90 -4.57 -31.49
C VAL A 124 35.11 -3.71 -31.14
N ASP A 125 35.39 -3.47 -29.87
CA ASP A 125 36.52 -2.67 -29.41
C ASP A 125 37.85 -3.35 -29.76
N LEU A 126 37.93 -4.69 -29.62
CA LEU A 126 39.11 -5.45 -30.01
C LEU A 126 39.39 -5.36 -31.53
N LEU A 127 38.34 -5.48 -32.36
CA LEU A 127 38.45 -5.38 -33.80
C LEU A 127 38.86 -3.97 -34.26
N ASN A 128 38.37 -2.94 -33.57
CA ASN A 128 38.66 -1.55 -33.91
C ASN A 128 39.92 -0.98 -33.22
N GLY A 129 40.48 -1.70 -32.26
CA GLY A 129 41.64 -1.24 -31.49
C GLY A 129 41.33 -0.04 -30.60
N ASN A 130 40.10 0.06 -30.09
CA ASN A 130 39.65 1.14 -29.23
C ASN A 130 38.79 0.61 -28.07
N ASP A 131 38.09 1.50 -27.32
CA ASP A 131 37.23 1.17 -26.19
C ASP A 131 35.84 1.90 -26.27
N GLU A 132 35.47 2.34 -27.45
CA GLU A 132 34.28 3.19 -27.65
C GLU A 132 32.97 2.43 -27.41
N ALA A 133 32.86 1.18 -27.83
CA ALA A 133 31.67 0.37 -27.64
C ALA A 133 31.44 0.06 -26.13
N MET A 134 32.52 -0.23 -25.41
CA MET A 134 32.44 -0.43 -23.95
C MET A 134 32.10 0.85 -23.20
N LYS A 135 32.61 2.02 -23.63
CA LYS A 135 32.26 3.33 -23.08
C LYS A 135 30.80 3.64 -23.33
N ALA A 136 30.29 3.40 -24.53
CA ALA A 136 28.89 3.61 -24.87
C ALA A 136 27.94 2.75 -23.97
N LEU A 137 28.29 1.47 -23.82
CA LEU A 137 27.54 0.57 -22.93
C LEU A 137 27.59 1.00 -21.46
N ALA A 138 28.73 1.51 -21.00
CA ALA A 138 28.87 2.03 -19.64
C ALA A 138 27.98 3.28 -19.42
N LEU A 139 27.85 4.15 -20.42
CA LEU A 139 26.94 5.31 -20.38
C LEU A 139 25.46 4.88 -20.39
N GLU A 140 25.09 3.88 -21.20
CA GLU A 140 23.75 3.30 -21.19
C GLU A 140 23.38 2.78 -19.79
N LYS A 141 24.26 1.99 -19.19
CA LYS A 141 24.07 1.45 -17.83
C LYS A 141 24.01 2.56 -16.78
N LYS A 142 24.80 3.62 -16.95
CA LYS A 142 24.74 4.79 -16.05
C LYS A 142 23.38 5.48 -16.16
N ALA A 143 22.87 5.72 -17.35
CA ALA A 143 21.58 6.35 -17.57
C ALA A 143 20.42 5.55 -16.91
N ILE A 144 20.47 4.22 -16.99
CA ILE A 144 19.50 3.35 -16.32
C ILE A 144 19.53 3.54 -14.78
N ARG A 145 20.73 3.57 -14.18
CA ARG A 145 20.90 3.81 -12.74
C ARG A 145 20.42 5.21 -12.34
N ASP A 146 20.79 6.23 -13.12
CA ASP A 146 20.41 7.61 -12.85
C ASP A 146 18.87 7.76 -12.90
N LYS A 147 18.22 7.08 -13.87
CA LYS A 147 16.74 7.03 -13.95
C LYS A 147 16.13 6.34 -12.73
N GLY A 148 16.66 5.18 -12.33
CA GLY A 148 16.20 4.48 -11.12
C GLY A 148 16.34 5.35 -9.87
N ASN A 149 17.49 5.99 -9.67
CA ASN A 149 17.74 6.89 -8.55
C ASN A 149 16.79 8.10 -8.55
N ALA A 150 16.48 8.67 -9.72
CA ALA A 150 15.54 9.78 -9.84
C ALA A 150 14.12 9.36 -9.44
N ILE A 151 13.66 8.19 -9.87
CA ILE A 151 12.35 7.63 -9.51
C ILE A 151 12.29 7.31 -8.01
N GLU A 152 13.36 6.73 -7.44
CA GLU A 152 13.44 6.49 -5.98
C GLU A 152 13.34 7.81 -5.20
N ALA A 153 14.05 8.85 -5.63
CA ALA A 153 13.96 10.16 -5.00
C ALA A 153 12.55 10.79 -5.13
N GLU A 154 11.88 10.62 -6.28
CA GLU A 154 10.48 11.06 -6.47
C GLU A 154 9.54 10.37 -5.47
N ILE A 155 9.67 9.05 -5.30
CA ILE A 155 8.85 8.28 -4.34
C ILE A 155 9.12 8.72 -2.90
N LEU A 156 10.39 8.91 -2.52
CA LEU A 156 10.78 9.31 -1.17
C LEU A 156 10.42 10.76 -0.83
N ALA A 157 10.19 11.61 -1.83
CA ALA A 157 9.74 12.99 -1.65
C ALA A 157 8.25 13.09 -1.31
N LEU A 158 7.45 12.04 -1.58
CA LEU A 158 6.02 12.00 -1.22
C LEU A 158 5.86 11.75 0.28
N ASP A 159 5.05 12.58 0.94
CA ASP A 159 4.74 12.44 2.37
C ASP A 159 3.52 11.52 2.56
N PRO A 160 3.70 10.30 3.10
CA PRO A 160 2.59 9.36 3.29
C PRO A 160 1.52 9.85 4.28
N THR A 161 1.78 10.90 5.05
CA THR A 161 0.80 11.50 5.97
C THR A 161 -0.09 12.54 5.29
N VAL A 162 0.32 13.02 4.11
CA VAL A 162 -0.45 13.96 3.30
C VAL A 162 -1.38 13.18 2.36
N SER A 163 -2.65 13.49 2.37
CA SER A 163 -3.69 12.77 1.64
C SER A 163 -3.43 12.61 0.13
N ALA A 164 -3.00 13.68 -0.53
CA ALA A 164 -2.70 13.65 -1.97
C ALA A 164 -1.51 12.73 -2.27
N ASP A 165 -0.45 12.83 -1.48
CA ASP A 165 0.78 12.05 -1.64
C ASP A 165 0.53 10.57 -1.27
N ALA A 166 -0.27 10.30 -0.23
CA ALA A 166 -0.67 8.96 0.14
C ALA A 166 -1.40 8.23 -1.01
N LYS A 167 -2.34 8.91 -1.67
CA LYS A 167 -3.03 8.39 -2.85
C LYS A 167 -2.09 8.22 -4.04
N ALA A 168 -1.18 9.16 -4.24
CA ALA A 168 -0.16 9.08 -5.29
C ALA A 168 0.78 7.88 -5.08
N LEU A 169 1.20 7.61 -3.83
CA LEU A 169 2.03 6.44 -3.49
C LEU A 169 1.34 5.11 -3.79
N ILE A 170 0.04 5.01 -3.48
CA ILE A 170 -0.76 3.80 -3.75
C ILE A 170 -0.95 3.58 -5.26
N ALA A 171 -1.13 4.66 -6.02
CA ALA A 171 -1.33 4.62 -7.47
C ALA A 171 -0.02 4.65 -8.28
N TYR A 172 1.13 4.65 -7.62
CA TYR A 172 2.43 4.82 -8.28
C TYR A 172 2.79 3.61 -9.13
N ASP A 173 2.98 3.82 -10.43
CA ASP A 173 3.32 2.78 -11.39
C ASP A 173 4.81 2.86 -11.76
N VAL A 174 5.62 2.08 -11.05
CA VAL A 174 7.08 2.00 -11.24
C VAL A 174 7.42 1.46 -12.62
N ALA A 175 6.71 0.44 -13.11
CA ALA A 175 6.99 -0.17 -14.41
C ALA A 175 6.82 0.85 -15.53
N LYS A 176 5.70 1.58 -15.55
CA LYS A 176 5.45 2.65 -16.50
C LYS A 176 6.50 3.77 -16.43
N LYS A 177 6.92 4.16 -15.23
CA LYS A 177 7.96 5.18 -15.02
C LYS A 177 9.32 4.71 -15.53
N MET A 178 9.64 3.43 -15.37
CA MET A 178 10.87 2.82 -15.90
C MET A 178 10.83 2.62 -17.42
N GLY A 179 9.66 2.67 -18.05
CA GLY A 179 9.48 2.50 -19.49
C GLY A 179 9.38 1.03 -19.90
N GLN A 180 8.80 0.24 -19.02
CA GLN A 180 8.52 -1.19 -19.20
C GLN A 180 7.07 -1.40 -19.66
#